data_b215fb586bab0db1529a613a1f9dd501
#
_entry.id   b215fb586bab0db1529a613a1f9dd501
#
_cell.length_a   1.000
_cell.length_b   1.000
_cell.length_c   1.000
_cell.angle_alpha   90.00
_cell.angle_beta   90.00
_cell.angle_gamma   90.00
#
_symmetry.space_group_name_H-M   'P 1'
#
loop_
_entity.id
_entity.type
_entity.pdbx_description
1 polymer ?
#
loop_
_entity_poly.entity_id
_entity_poly.type
_entity_poly.pdbx_seq_one_letter_code
_entity_poly.pdbx_strand_id
1 'polypeptide(L)'
;MTLYIFNPENDMALADGKPGYTPPAQIQQMRRELWWLPEWWAEEGDIVWNGEDPLSLPDDTRIMPWGWSPALCHQLKQAGVQASLLPSAEKLEHIRQLSHRQTAVKLLAELREQLPLDGHICGESTLCHSKEEVEEAVARYGEAMLKLPWSSSGRGIRKISTEDAAPLRGRWKSSLVIERLLHKVSDFALEFWLDGKGGVEYKGLSLFYTNERGAYLGNWVAPEGQKLAWLAQYIPLQYLQEIRRWWEERLKGFDYEGPVGIDMMLAQEGICPCIEVNWRWTMGLVSCLVAEQGRYGRMVVEYIYGHYSAEVEAFG
;
A
#
# COMPACT_ATOMS: atom_id res chain seq x y z
N MET A 1 18.31 -16.97 -6.85
CA MET A 1 18.15 -16.91 -5.37
C MET A 1 17.66 -15.51 -5.00
N THR A 2 16.64 -15.44 -4.16
CA THR A 2 16.06 -14.17 -3.69
C THR A 2 16.25 -14.04 -2.18
N LEU A 3 16.61 -12.84 -1.72
CA LEU A 3 16.60 -12.49 -0.31
C LEU A 3 15.31 -11.70 -0.02
N TYR A 4 14.41 -12.26 0.75
CA TYR A 4 13.20 -11.60 1.20
C TYR A 4 13.39 -10.97 2.57
N ILE A 5 12.73 -9.81 2.77
CA ILE A 5 12.82 -9.04 4.03
C ILE A 5 11.45 -8.47 4.35
N PHE A 6 10.92 -8.82 5.51
CA PHE A 6 9.72 -8.18 6.05
C PHE A 6 10.09 -6.95 6.88
N ASN A 7 9.90 -5.75 6.32
CA ASN A 7 10.16 -4.46 6.97
C ASN A 7 8.91 -3.57 6.96
N PRO A 8 7.95 -3.83 7.87
CA PRO A 8 6.63 -3.17 7.91
C PRO A 8 6.72 -1.67 8.22
N GLU A 9 7.86 -1.17 8.66
CA GLU A 9 8.16 0.24 8.88
C GLU A 9 8.38 1.06 7.61
N ASN A 10 8.37 0.45 6.42
CA ASN A 10 8.82 1.06 5.17
C ASN A 10 8.28 2.47 4.92
N ASP A 11 6.96 2.67 5.01
CA ASP A 11 6.35 3.97 4.73
C ASP A 11 6.80 5.05 5.73
N MET A 12 7.00 4.66 6.99
CA MET A 12 7.51 5.55 8.02
C MET A 12 8.99 5.92 7.79
N ALA A 13 9.79 4.94 7.35
CA ALA A 13 11.19 5.14 7.01
C ALA A 13 11.34 6.01 5.76
N LEU A 14 10.46 5.87 4.76
CA LEU A 14 10.39 6.75 3.60
C LEU A 14 9.98 8.18 3.99
N ALA A 15 9.01 8.33 4.90
CA ALA A 15 8.59 9.64 5.41
C ALA A 15 9.74 10.37 6.10
N ASP A 16 10.51 9.67 6.95
CA ASP A 16 11.70 10.24 7.64
C ASP A 16 12.85 10.51 6.67
N GLY A 17 13.07 9.63 5.68
CA GLY A 17 14.08 9.78 4.63
C GLY A 17 15.53 9.60 5.08
N LYS A 18 15.80 9.20 6.33
CA LYS A 18 17.15 9.10 6.90
C LYS A 18 17.60 7.65 7.03
N PRO A 19 18.91 7.37 6.82
CA PRO A 19 19.49 6.04 7.04
C PRO A 19 19.37 5.53 8.49
N GLY A 20 19.39 6.43 9.46
CA GLY A 20 19.33 6.11 10.90
C GLY A 20 17.93 6.09 11.49
N TYR A 21 16.87 5.98 10.67
CA TYR A 21 15.51 5.93 11.18
C TYR A 21 15.28 4.70 12.08
N THR A 22 14.65 4.95 13.22
CA THR A 22 14.27 3.91 14.19
C THR A 22 12.74 3.90 14.31
N PRO A 23 12.07 2.78 13.96
CA PRO A 23 10.62 2.71 14.06
C PRO A 23 10.14 2.64 15.51
N PRO A 24 8.85 2.97 15.78
CA PRO A 24 8.24 2.79 17.09
C PRO A 24 8.36 1.36 17.61
N ALA A 25 8.46 1.18 18.93
CA ALA A 25 8.67 -0.13 19.56
C ALA A 25 7.68 -1.21 19.12
N GLN A 26 6.42 -0.85 18.93
CA GLN A 26 5.38 -1.78 18.44
C GLN A 26 5.68 -2.29 17.02
N ILE A 27 6.21 -1.44 16.13
CA ILE A 27 6.57 -1.84 14.76
C ILE A 27 7.85 -2.66 14.77
N GLN A 28 8.81 -2.34 15.64
CA GLN A 28 9.98 -3.19 15.84
C GLN A 28 9.59 -4.58 16.32
N GLN A 29 8.61 -4.67 17.24
CA GLN A 29 8.07 -5.94 17.70
C GLN A 29 7.40 -6.72 16.55
N MET A 30 6.55 -6.06 15.74
CA MET A 30 5.92 -6.69 14.58
C MET A 30 6.98 -7.27 13.63
N ARG A 31 8.02 -6.50 13.33
CA ARG A 31 9.12 -6.98 12.48
C ARG A 31 9.83 -8.20 13.07
N ARG A 32 10.15 -8.19 14.37
CA ARG A 32 10.82 -9.33 15.04
C ARG A 32 9.95 -10.58 15.11
N GLU A 33 8.64 -10.43 15.23
CA GLU A 33 7.73 -11.57 15.40
C GLU A 33 7.21 -12.11 14.07
N LEU A 34 7.17 -11.30 13.01
CA LEU A 34 6.67 -11.67 11.68
C LEU A 34 7.74 -11.66 10.58
N TRP A 35 9.05 -11.65 10.92
CA TRP A 35 10.13 -11.65 9.93
C TRP A 35 10.02 -12.81 8.92
N TRP A 36 9.47 -13.93 9.35
CA TRP A 36 9.27 -15.16 8.60
C TRP A 36 8.10 -15.08 7.59
N LEU A 37 7.27 -14.05 7.63
CA LEU A 37 6.08 -13.93 6.77
C LEU A 37 6.35 -14.21 5.27
N PRO A 38 7.48 -13.81 4.69
CA PRO A 38 7.83 -14.15 3.31
C PRO A 38 7.97 -15.66 3.02
N GLU A 39 8.11 -16.52 4.02
CA GLU A 39 8.12 -17.97 3.83
C GLU A 39 6.81 -18.50 3.20
N TRP A 40 5.74 -17.72 3.29
CA TRP A 40 4.47 -18.09 2.66
C TRP A 40 4.54 -18.15 1.14
N TRP A 41 5.51 -17.48 0.51
CA TRP A 41 5.67 -17.44 -0.96
C TRP A 41 7.11 -17.61 -1.43
N ALA A 42 8.07 -17.69 -0.53
CA ALA A 42 9.47 -17.97 -0.88
C ALA A 42 9.61 -19.39 -1.47
N GLU A 43 10.47 -19.54 -2.46
CA GLU A 43 10.76 -20.80 -3.12
C GLU A 43 11.96 -21.50 -2.48
N GLU A 44 12.14 -22.77 -2.80
CA GLU A 44 13.30 -23.53 -2.34
C GLU A 44 14.62 -22.88 -2.82
N GLY A 45 15.53 -22.60 -1.89
CA GLY A 45 16.80 -21.91 -2.16
C GLY A 45 16.75 -20.39 -1.97
N ASP A 46 15.58 -19.80 -1.70
CA ASP A 46 15.47 -18.40 -1.28
C ASP A 46 15.81 -18.23 0.20
N ILE A 47 16.17 -17.01 0.58
CA ILE A 47 16.52 -16.65 1.96
C ILE A 47 15.47 -15.68 2.49
N VAL A 48 14.96 -15.91 3.70
CA VAL A 48 14.16 -14.95 4.45
C VAL A 48 15.02 -14.43 5.62
N TRP A 49 15.29 -13.12 5.63
CA TRP A 49 16.19 -12.52 6.61
C TRP A 49 15.45 -12.09 7.87
N ASN A 50 15.94 -12.53 9.02
CA ASN A 50 15.40 -12.18 10.34
C ASN A 50 15.72 -10.75 10.79
N GLY A 51 16.58 -10.01 10.07
CA GLY A 51 16.97 -8.64 10.39
C GLY A 51 18.19 -8.51 11.31
N GLU A 52 18.76 -9.60 11.75
CA GLU A 52 19.87 -9.63 12.76
C GLU A 52 21.11 -10.32 12.25
N ASP A 53 21.00 -11.48 11.59
CA ASP A 53 22.13 -12.29 11.17
C ASP A 53 22.98 -11.62 10.09
N PRO A 54 24.31 -11.76 10.13
CA PRO A 54 25.18 -11.32 9.06
C PRO A 54 24.84 -12.00 7.73
N LEU A 55 24.93 -11.26 6.64
CA LEU A 55 24.61 -11.73 5.30
C LEU A 55 25.89 -11.87 4.46
N SER A 56 26.05 -13.02 3.81
CA SER A 56 27.05 -13.25 2.76
C SER A 56 26.31 -13.73 1.52
N LEU A 57 26.09 -12.83 0.58
CA LEU A 57 25.24 -13.06 -0.59
C LEU A 57 26.07 -13.14 -1.86
N PRO A 58 25.76 -14.06 -2.80
CA PRO A 58 26.27 -14.02 -4.16
C PRO A 58 25.94 -12.71 -4.88
N ASP A 59 26.77 -12.33 -5.85
CA ASP A 59 26.66 -11.06 -6.58
C ASP A 59 25.40 -10.99 -7.47
N ASP A 60 24.76 -12.11 -7.77
CA ASP A 60 23.52 -12.22 -8.56
C ASP A 60 22.27 -12.38 -7.68
N THR A 61 22.40 -12.20 -6.37
CA THR A 61 21.24 -12.28 -5.46
C THR A 61 20.26 -11.15 -5.73
N ARG A 62 19.00 -11.49 -5.93
CA ARG A 62 17.92 -10.50 -5.96
C ARG A 62 17.45 -10.18 -4.55
N ILE A 63 17.46 -8.92 -4.16
CA ILE A 63 16.97 -8.49 -2.84
C ILE A 63 15.54 -7.95 -3.00
N MET A 64 14.62 -8.54 -2.23
CA MET A 64 13.19 -8.27 -2.33
C MET A 64 12.62 -7.93 -0.93
N PRO A 65 12.79 -6.68 -0.48
CA PRO A 65 12.21 -6.25 0.78
C PRO A 65 10.71 -6.00 0.64
N TRP A 66 10.01 -5.91 1.76
CA TRP A 66 8.64 -5.40 1.81
C TRP A 66 8.53 -4.06 1.09
N GLY A 67 9.47 -3.17 1.35
CA GLY A 67 9.69 -1.97 0.57
C GLY A 67 11.06 -1.37 0.81
N TRP A 68 11.58 -0.67 -0.18
CA TRP A 68 12.88 -0.03 -0.13
C TRP A 68 12.85 1.30 0.64
N SER A 69 13.86 1.53 1.48
CA SER A 69 14.07 2.80 2.18
C SER A 69 15.56 3.02 2.47
N PRO A 70 15.99 4.27 2.70
CA PRO A 70 17.38 4.55 3.12
C PRO A 70 17.79 3.82 4.40
N ALA A 71 16.86 3.65 5.34
CA ALA A 71 17.11 2.94 6.59
C ALA A 71 17.38 1.46 6.36
N LEU A 72 16.60 0.78 5.52
CA LEU A 72 16.84 -0.62 5.18
C LEU A 72 18.18 -0.80 4.46
N CYS A 73 18.51 0.05 3.48
CA CYS A 73 19.80 0.00 2.81
C CYS A 73 20.97 0.17 3.77
N HIS A 74 20.83 1.03 4.78
CA HIS A 74 21.84 1.17 5.83
C HIS A 74 21.99 -0.10 6.66
N GLN A 75 20.89 -0.74 7.09
CA GLN A 75 20.91 -2.01 7.83
C GLN A 75 21.54 -3.13 7.03
N LEU A 76 21.17 -3.27 5.74
CA LEU A 76 21.74 -4.28 4.86
C LEU A 76 23.27 -4.12 4.66
N LYS A 77 23.75 -2.89 4.53
CA LYS A 77 25.20 -2.61 4.49
C LYS A 77 25.89 -3.02 5.78
N GLN A 78 25.27 -2.75 6.94
CA GLN A 78 25.80 -3.18 8.24
C GLN A 78 25.81 -4.71 8.40
N ALA A 79 24.82 -5.40 7.79
CA ALA A 79 24.75 -6.86 7.77
C ALA A 79 25.74 -7.53 6.78
N GLY A 80 26.47 -6.75 5.99
CA GLY A 80 27.49 -7.26 5.05
C GLY A 80 27.07 -7.31 3.58
N VAL A 81 25.88 -6.78 3.23
CA VAL A 81 25.41 -6.77 1.83
C VAL A 81 26.22 -5.77 1.00
N GLN A 82 26.70 -6.23 -0.16
CA GLN A 82 27.48 -5.42 -1.09
C GLN A 82 26.64 -4.25 -1.65
N ALA A 83 27.28 -3.09 -1.82
CA ALA A 83 26.61 -1.88 -2.31
C ALA A 83 26.04 -2.03 -3.74
N SER A 84 26.65 -2.91 -4.55
CA SER A 84 26.20 -3.22 -5.92
C SER A 84 24.82 -3.88 -5.98
N LEU A 85 24.40 -4.55 -4.91
CA LEU A 85 23.08 -5.20 -4.79
C LEU A 85 21.98 -4.24 -4.27
N LEU A 86 22.35 -3.04 -3.88
CA LEU A 86 21.42 -2.08 -3.27
C LEU A 86 21.05 -0.96 -4.25
N PRO A 87 19.82 -0.43 -4.19
CA PRO A 87 19.42 0.71 -5.01
C PRO A 87 20.26 1.95 -4.71
N SER A 88 20.48 2.78 -5.73
CA SER A 88 21.15 4.07 -5.59
C SER A 88 20.32 5.05 -4.75
N ALA A 89 20.96 6.12 -4.26
CA ALA A 89 20.26 7.18 -3.53
C ALA A 89 19.18 7.86 -4.38
N GLU A 90 19.42 8.02 -5.68
CA GLU A 90 18.45 8.58 -6.63
C GLU A 90 17.24 7.67 -6.79
N LYS A 91 17.45 6.35 -6.90
CA LYS A 91 16.36 5.37 -6.98
C LYS A 91 15.53 5.35 -5.70
N LEU A 92 16.17 5.46 -4.53
CA LEU A 92 15.46 5.54 -3.24
C LEU A 92 14.62 6.83 -3.13
N GLU A 93 15.16 7.98 -3.56
CA GLU A 93 14.40 9.23 -3.58
C GLU A 93 13.25 9.18 -4.59
N HIS A 94 13.45 8.53 -5.74
CA HIS A 94 12.38 8.31 -6.70
C HIS A 94 11.24 7.45 -6.12
N ILE A 95 11.56 6.32 -5.45
CA ILE A 95 10.57 5.49 -4.76
C ILE A 95 9.86 6.30 -3.67
N ARG A 96 10.59 7.14 -2.94
CA ARG A 96 10.01 8.02 -1.92
C ARG A 96 8.99 8.99 -2.52
N GLN A 97 9.30 9.58 -3.68
CA GLN A 97 8.39 10.48 -4.41
C GLN A 97 7.17 9.74 -4.94
N LEU A 98 7.34 8.56 -5.52
CA LEU A 98 6.23 7.71 -5.96
C LEU A 98 5.29 7.35 -4.81
N SER A 99 5.83 7.04 -3.64
CA SER A 99 5.07 6.67 -2.43
C SER A 99 4.41 7.85 -1.72
N HIS A 100 4.66 9.09 -2.17
CA HIS A 100 3.96 10.25 -1.65
C HIS A 100 2.50 10.25 -2.14
N ARG A 101 1.53 10.49 -1.26
CA ARG A 101 0.09 10.48 -1.60
C ARG A 101 -0.31 11.43 -2.74
N GLN A 102 0.52 12.45 -3.02
CA GLN A 102 0.35 13.29 -4.21
C GLN A 102 0.26 12.47 -5.51
N THR A 103 0.96 11.34 -5.60
CA THR A 103 0.92 10.44 -6.76
C THR A 103 -0.49 9.89 -6.94
N ALA A 104 -1.12 9.39 -5.86
CA ALA A 104 -2.49 8.91 -5.91
C ALA A 104 -3.50 10.03 -6.26
N VAL A 105 -3.32 11.24 -5.69
CA VAL A 105 -4.17 12.42 -6.04
C VAL A 105 -4.16 12.71 -7.52
N LYS A 106 -2.96 12.72 -8.15
CA LYS A 106 -2.82 12.97 -9.60
C LYS A 106 -3.43 11.86 -10.42
N LEU A 107 -3.15 10.61 -10.07
CA LEU A 107 -3.63 9.44 -10.81
C LEU A 107 -5.15 9.27 -10.71
N LEU A 108 -5.75 9.58 -9.57
CA LEU A 108 -7.20 9.61 -9.43
C LEU A 108 -7.84 10.65 -10.33
N ALA A 109 -7.26 11.85 -10.42
CA ALA A 109 -7.76 12.91 -11.30
C ALA A 109 -7.66 12.51 -12.78
N GLU A 110 -6.50 11.99 -13.21
CA GLU A 110 -6.27 11.48 -14.58
C GLU A 110 -7.28 10.37 -14.94
N LEU A 111 -7.47 9.40 -14.05
CA LEU A 111 -8.37 8.28 -14.29
C LEU A 111 -9.82 8.75 -14.43
N ARG A 112 -10.29 9.64 -13.56
CA ARG A 112 -11.64 10.18 -13.59
C ARG A 112 -11.93 10.98 -14.88
N GLU A 113 -10.92 11.67 -15.41
CA GLU A 113 -11.03 12.39 -16.68
C GLU A 113 -11.10 11.43 -17.87
N GLN A 114 -10.31 10.36 -17.87
CA GLN A 114 -10.17 9.43 -18.99
C GLN A 114 -11.20 8.30 -18.99
N LEU A 115 -11.73 7.92 -17.81
CA LEU A 115 -12.71 6.84 -17.65
C LEU A 115 -13.93 7.35 -16.85
N PRO A 116 -14.89 8.03 -17.47
CA PRO A 116 -16.08 8.55 -16.75
C PRO A 116 -17.03 7.44 -16.28
N LEU A 117 -17.02 6.24 -16.90
CA LEU A 117 -17.82 5.05 -16.55
C LEU A 117 -19.30 5.36 -16.18
N ASP A 118 -19.94 6.16 -17.02
CA ASP A 118 -21.36 6.52 -16.86
C ASP A 118 -21.75 7.10 -15.48
N GLY A 119 -20.78 7.76 -14.81
CA GLY A 119 -20.98 8.35 -13.49
C GLY A 119 -20.77 7.37 -12.31
N HIS A 120 -20.32 6.15 -12.56
CA HIS A 120 -20.02 5.17 -11.50
C HIS A 120 -18.65 5.35 -10.86
N ILE A 121 -17.85 6.33 -11.29
CA ILE A 121 -16.61 6.71 -10.61
C ILE A 121 -16.88 7.82 -9.60
N CYS A 122 -16.42 7.60 -8.37
CA CYS A 122 -16.44 8.57 -7.30
C CYS A 122 -15.02 8.84 -6.75
N GLY A 123 -14.94 9.60 -5.68
CA GLY A 123 -13.69 9.99 -5.03
C GLY A 123 -13.13 11.29 -5.59
N GLU A 124 -12.77 12.17 -4.69
CA GLU A 124 -12.11 13.44 -4.98
C GLU A 124 -11.05 13.67 -3.91
N SER A 125 -9.86 14.04 -4.33
CA SER A 125 -8.76 14.35 -3.43
C SER A 125 -8.02 15.61 -3.87
N THR A 126 -7.53 16.37 -2.90
CA THR A 126 -6.79 17.62 -3.10
C THR A 126 -5.54 17.59 -2.25
N LEU A 127 -4.39 17.90 -2.87
CA LEU A 127 -3.14 18.16 -2.15
C LEU A 127 -3.14 19.62 -1.71
N CYS A 128 -3.05 19.85 -0.41
CA CYS A 128 -3.08 21.16 0.22
C CYS A 128 -1.72 21.50 0.80
N HIS A 129 -1.23 22.72 0.51
CA HIS A 129 0.06 23.23 0.98
C HIS A 129 -0.10 24.34 2.04
N SER A 130 -1.32 24.79 2.28
CA SER A 130 -1.64 25.79 3.28
C SER A 130 -2.91 25.45 4.06
N LYS A 131 -3.12 26.13 5.17
CA LYS A 131 -4.33 25.98 5.98
C LYS A 131 -5.56 26.44 5.20
N GLU A 132 -5.42 27.50 4.46
CA GLU A 132 -6.49 28.10 3.63
C GLU A 132 -6.95 27.11 2.56
N GLU A 133 -6.01 26.41 1.88
CA GLU A 133 -6.33 25.36 0.91
C GLU A 133 -7.08 24.17 1.56
N VAL A 134 -6.72 23.81 2.81
CA VAL A 134 -7.47 22.78 3.55
C VAL A 134 -8.89 23.26 3.87
N GLU A 135 -9.06 24.48 4.36
CA GLU A 135 -10.35 25.05 4.66
C GLU A 135 -11.26 25.12 3.40
N GLU A 136 -10.68 25.50 2.26
CA GLU A 136 -11.37 25.51 0.96
C GLU A 136 -11.78 24.09 0.51
N ALA A 137 -10.86 23.11 0.62
CA ALA A 137 -11.15 21.73 0.25
C ALA A 137 -12.26 21.12 1.15
N VAL A 138 -12.18 21.36 2.47
CA VAL A 138 -13.21 20.90 3.42
C VAL A 138 -14.55 21.60 3.16
N ALA A 139 -14.55 22.91 2.87
CA ALA A 139 -15.78 23.63 2.52
C ALA A 139 -16.43 23.08 1.25
N ARG A 140 -15.61 22.66 0.25
CA ARG A 140 -16.08 22.04 -0.99
C ARG A 140 -16.67 20.64 -0.76
N TYR A 141 -16.05 19.82 0.09
CA TYR A 141 -16.45 18.43 0.28
C TYR A 141 -17.51 18.25 1.37
N GLY A 142 -17.65 19.19 2.30
CA GLY A 142 -18.49 19.12 3.49
C GLY A 142 -17.84 18.30 4.58
N GLU A 143 -17.89 16.96 4.48
CA GLU A 143 -17.12 16.00 5.30
C GLU A 143 -15.96 15.44 4.49
N ALA A 144 -14.79 15.33 5.11
CA ALA A 144 -13.57 14.93 4.44
C ALA A 144 -12.66 14.06 5.32
N MET A 145 -11.76 13.35 4.66
CA MET A 145 -10.65 12.64 5.29
C MET A 145 -9.36 13.43 5.10
N LEU A 146 -8.70 13.77 6.19
CA LEU A 146 -7.36 14.34 6.18
C LEU A 146 -6.35 13.22 6.28
N LYS A 147 -5.34 13.23 5.40
CA LYS A 147 -4.28 12.23 5.36
C LYS A 147 -2.90 12.90 5.32
N LEU A 148 -1.95 12.33 6.07
CA LEU A 148 -0.55 12.73 5.97
C LEU A 148 0.07 12.24 4.64
N PRO A 149 1.11 12.92 4.11
CA PRO A 149 1.72 12.60 2.81
C PRO A 149 2.28 11.18 2.69
N TRP A 150 2.83 10.66 3.76
CA TRP A 150 3.29 9.28 3.91
C TRP A 150 2.71 8.73 5.20
N SER A 151 1.92 7.71 5.08
CA SER A 151 1.36 6.99 6.24
C SER A 151 0.80 5.66 5.78
N SER A 152 0.73 4.70 6.68
CA SER A 152 0.18 3.37 6.44
C SER A 152 -0.70 2.92 7.60
N SER A 153 -1.52 1.90 7.34
CA SER A 153 -2.34 1.22 8.36
C SER A 153 -3.21 2.19 9.19
N GLY A 154 -3.84 3.17 8.53
CA GLY A 154 -4.74 4.14 9.18
C GLY A 154 -4.04 5.22 10.02
N ARG A 155 -2.71 5.21 10.12
CA ARG A 155 -1.98 6.23 10.87
C ARG A 155 -1.99 7.56 10.11
N GLY A 156 -2.15 8.68 10.84
CA GLY A 156 -2.19 10.01 10.23
C GLY A 156 -3.41 10.26 9.34
N ILE A 157 -4.46 9.47 9.50
CA ILE A 157 -5.76 9.61 8.84
C ILE A 157 -6.78 10.06 9.89
N ARG A 158 -7.59 11.06 9.58
CA ARG A 158 -8.70 11.47 10.43
C ARG A 158 -9.83 12.08 9.62
N LYS A 159 -11.06 11.88 10.09
CA LYS A 159 -12.23 12.61 9.58
C LYS A 159 -12.16 14.06 10.06
N ILE A 160 -12.50 14.98 9.17
CA ILE A 160 -12.60 16.41 9.45
C ILE A 160 -13.87 17.00 8.78
N SER A 161 -14.45 18.03 9.41
CA SER A 161 -15.58 18.78 8.91
C SER A 161 -15.27 20.28 8.92
N THR A 162 -16.17 21.11 8.40
CA THR A 162 -16.05 22.56 8.46
C THR A 162 -15.96 23.09 9.90
N GLU A 163 -16.56 22.40 10.87
CA GLU A 163 -16.51 22.76 12.29
C GLU A 163 -15.15 22.43 12.91
N ASP A 164 -14.47 21.38 12.39
CA ASP A 164 -13.19 20.88 12.90
C ASP A 164 -11.96 21.53 12.26
N ALA A 165 -12.13 22.35 11.22
CA ALA A 165 -11.02 23.01 10.53
C ALA A 165 -10.20 23.97 11.44
N ALA A 166 -10.76 24.37 12.58
CA ALA A 166 -10.09 25.21 13.60
C ALA A 166 -8.89 24.54 14.33
N PRO A 167 -8.83 23.20 14.58
CA PRO A 167 -7.74 22.56 15.33
C PRO A 167 -6.41 22.39 14.60
N LEU A 168 -6.32 22.75 13.32
CA LEU A 168 -5.04 22.71 12.57
C LEU A 168 -4.05 23.80 13.03
N ARG A 169 -4.41 24.58 14.05
CA ARG A 169 -3.53 25.60 14.63
C ARG A 169 -2.23 24.98 15.16
N GLY A 170 -1.12 25.27 14.50
CA GLY A 170 0.24 25.11 15.04
C GLY A 170 1.05 23.88 14.59
N ARG A 171 0.56 22.99 13.72
CA ARG A 171 1.30 21.79 13.27
C ARG A 171 1.45 21.66 11.75
N TRP A 172 1.38 22.75 11.02
CA TRP A 172 1.63 22.73 9.59
C TRP A 172 3.14 22.57 9.32
N LYS A 173 3.59 21.37 8.98
CA LYS A 173 5.00 21.10 8.64
C LYS A 173 5.20 20.57 7.24
N SER A 174 4.12 20.19 6.54
CA SER A 174 4.19 19.57 5.21
C SER A 174 2.83 19.66 4.53
N SER A 175 2.76 19.32 3.24
CA SER A 175 1.49 19.16 2.53
C SER A 175 0.59 18.14 3.22
N LEU A 176 -0.72 18.27 3.03
CA LEU A 176 -1.75 17.33 3.48
C LEU A 176 -2.61 16.92 2.29
N VAL A 177 -3.19 15.75 2.32
CA VAL A 177 -4.20 15.33 1.36
C VAL A 177 -5.57 15.39 2.04
N ILE A 178 -6.50 16.07 1.40
CA ILE A 178 -7.91 16.15 1.79
C ILE A 178 -8.71 15.38 0.76
N GLU A 179 -9.44 14.37 1.20
CA GLU A 179 -10.29 13.54 0.36
C GLU A 179 -11.74 13.70 0.78
N ARG A 180 -12.65 13.74 -0.20
CA ARG A 180 -14.08 13.68 0.08
C ARG A 180 -14.40 12.40 0.86
N LEU A 181 -15.17 12.52 1.95
CA LEU A 181 -15.65 11.35 2.67
C LEU A 181 -16.64 10.58 1.79
N LEU A 182 -16.44 9.28 1.66
CA LEU A 182 -17.30 8.37 0.94
C LEU A 182 -17.99 7.40 1.90
N HIS A 183 -19.21 6.95 1.54
CA HIS A 183 -19.94 5.93 2.29
C HIS A 183 -19.44 4.53 1.87
N LYS A 184 -18.37 4.09 2.53
CA LYS A 184 -17.69 2.84 2.22
C LYS A 184 -18.62 1.63 2.34
N VAL A 185 -18.60 0.79 1.31
CA VAL A 185 -19.17 -0.58 1.29
C VAL A 185 -18.06 -1.60 1.53
N SER A 186 -16.94 -1.50 0.78
CA SER A 186 -15.81 -2.38 0.92
C SER A 186 -14.52 -1.75 0.43
N ASP A 187 -13.41 -2.20 1.01
CA ASP A 187 -12.06 -1.93 0.51
C ASP A 187 -11.63 -3.08 -0.41
N PHE A 188 -10.97 -2.76 -1.51
CA PHE A 188 -10.34 -3.74 -2.40
C PHE A 188 -9.11 -3.14 -3.06
N ALA A 189 -8.26 -3.97 -3.67
CA ALA A 189 -7.11 -3.50 -4.40
C ALA A 189 -6.88 -4.34 -5.66
N LEU A 190 -6.22 -3.73 -6.66
CA LEU A 190 -5.61 -4.43 -7.78
C LEU A 190 -4.11 -4.51 -7.54
N GLU A 191 -3.58 -5.71 -7.63
CA GLU A 191 -2.17 -6.00 -7.38
C GLU A 191 -1.44 -6.23 -8.69
N PHE A 192 -0.27 -5.59 -8.83
CA PHE A 192 0.54 -5.63 -10.05
C PHE A 192 2.01 -5.93 -9.72
N TRP A 193 2.74 -6.37 -10.75
CA TRP A 193 4.19 -6.48 -10.74
C TRP A 193 4.78 -5.75 -11.93
N LEU A 194 5.75 -4.88 -11.69
CA LEU A 194 6.49 -4.16 -12.72
C LEU A 194 7.90 -4.76 -12.86
N ASP A 195 8.35 -4.99 -14.09
CA ASP A 195 9.65 -5.58 -14.37
C ASP A 195 10.81 -4.54 -14.51
N GLY A 196 10.49 -3.26 -14.33
CA GLY A 196 11.46 -2.15 -14.50
C GLY A 196 11.84 -1.87 -15.95
N LYS A 197 11.18 -2.50 -16.93
CA LYS A 197 11.45 -2.35 -18.38
C LYS A 197 10.19 -2.01 -19.16
N GLY A 198 9.13 -1.60 -18.46
CA GLY A 198 7.82 -1.28 -19.04
C GLY A 198 6.86 -2.47 -19.12
N GLY A 199 7.27 -3.67 -18.66
CA GLY A 199 6.36 -4.79 -18.47
C GLY A 199 5.56 -4.63 -17.17
N VAL A 200 4.23 -4.84 -17.26
CA VAL A 200 3.29 -4.80 -16.15
C VAL A 200 2.48 -6.09 -16.15
N GLU A 201 2.54 -6.81 -15.06
CA GLU A 201 1.79 -8.06 -14.86
C GLU A 201 0.72 -7.84 -13.79
N TYR A 202 -0.52 -8.14 -14.11
CA TYR A 202 -1.59 -8.19 -13.13
C TYR A 202 -1.46 -9.44 -12.25
N LYS A 203 -1.44 -9.26 -10.93
CA LYS A 203 -1.25 -10.34 -9.94
C LYS A 203 -2.53 -10.75 -9.23
N GLY A 204 -3.59 -9.98 -9.36
CA GLY A 204 -4.88 -10.36 -8.82
C GLY A 204 -5.65 -9.22 -8.15
N LEU A 205 -6.88 -9.54 -7.81
CA LEU A 205 -7.78 -8.73 -7.02
C LEU A 205 -7.70 -9.15 -5.56
N SER A 206 -7.51 -8.21 -4.66
CA SER A 206 -7.61 -8.44 -3.23
C SER A 206 -8.86 -7.73 -2.65
N LEU A 207 -9.57 -8.40 -1.75
CA LEU A 207 -10.60 -7.80 -0.90
C LEU A 207 -10.08 -7.80 0.53
N PHE A 208 -10.14 -6.66 1.19
CA PHE A 208 -9.60 -6.52 2.54
C PHE A 208 -10.55 -5.75 3.45
N TYR A 209 -10.33 -5.91 4.74
CA TYR A 209 -11.14 -5.30 5.78
C TYR A 209 -10.31 -4.28 6.53
N THR A 210 -10.93 -3.15 6.83
CA THR A 210 -10.37 -2.14 7.72
C THR A 210 -11.38 -1.79 8.80
N ASN A 211 -10.90 -1.37 9.96
CA ASN A 211 -11.77 -0.82 10.99
C ASN A 211 -12.23 0.61 10.64
N GLU A 212 -13.05 1.21 11.48
CA GLU A 212 -13.57 2.58 11.32
C GLU A 212 -12.46 3.65 11.21
N ARG A 213 -11.26 3.37 11.70
CA ARG A 213 -10.08 4.25 11.62
C ARG A 213 -9.21 3.98 10.40
N GLY A 214 -9.61 3.05 9.52
CA GLY A 214 -8.85 2.64 8.34
C GLY A 214 -7.66 1.72 8.66
N ALA A 215 -7.54 1.17 9.87
CA ALA A 215 -6.49 0.20 10.18
C ALA A 215 -6.87 -1.17 9.61
N TYR A 216 -5.91 -1.83 8.98
CA TYR A 216 -6.04 -3.14 8.36
C TYR A 216 -6.44 -4.22 9.39
N LEU A 217 -7.39 -5.07 9.02
CA LEU A 217 -7.90 -6.18 9.83
C LEU A 217 -7.68 -7.55 9.17
N GLY A 218 -7.45 -7.60 7.87
CA GLY A 218 -7.26 -8.86 7.16
C GLY A 218 -7.75 -8.83 5.72
N ASN A 219 -7.51 -9.95 5.00
CA ASN A 219 -7.97 -10.15 3.63
C ASN A 219 -8.89 -11.36 3.53
N TRP A 220 -9.81 -11.29 2.59
CA TRP A 220 -10.52 -12.47 2.12
C TRP A 220 -9.65 -13.23 1.10
N VAL A 221 -9.15 -14.39 1.49
CA VAL A 221 -8.34 -15.27 0.63
C VAL A 221 -9.27 -16.26 -0.05
N ALA A 222 -9.48 -16.07 -1.35
CA ALA A 222 -10.39 -16.89 -2.17
C ALA A 222 -9.94 -16.83 -3.64
N PRO A 223 -10.40 -17.77 -4.47
CA PRO A 223 -10.25 -17.66 -5.92
C PRO A 223 -10.77 -16.31 -6.43
N GLU A 224 -10.07 -15.71 -7.38
CA GLU A 224 -10.45 -14.38 -7.89
C GLU A 224 -11.88 -14.32 -8.41
N GLY A 225 -12.35 -15.41 -9.07
CA GLY A 225 -13.73 -15.49 -9.55
C GLY A 225 -14.79 -15.31 -8.46
N GLN A 226 -14.53 -15.75 -7.22
CA GLN A 226 -15.45 -15.54 -6.09
C GLN A 226 -15.45 -14.09 -5.64
N LYS A 227 -14.28 -13.45 -5.59
CA LYS A 227 -14.14 -12.02 -5.25
C LYS A 227 -14.82 -11.14 -6.29
N LEU A 228 -14.66 -11.46 -7.58
CA LEU A 228 -15.34 -10.79 -8.69
C LEU A 228 -16.86 -11.00 -8.63
N ALA A 229 -17.33 -12.21 -8.35
CA ALA A 229 -18.76 -12.50 -8.21
C ALA A 229 -19.40 -11.72 -7.05
N TRP A 230 -18.64 -11.49 -5.97
CA TRP A 230 -19.08 -10.65 -4.87
C TRP A 230 -19.19 -9.16 -5.29
N LEU A 231 -18.16 -8.61 -5.95
CA LEU A 231 -18.18 -7.22 -6.44
C LEU A 231 -19.26 -7.00 -7.50
N ALA A 232 -19.58 -8.01 -8.32
CA ALA A 232 -20.62 -7.95 -9.35
C ALA A 232 -22.03 -7.69 -8.81
N GLN A 233 -22.25 -7.89 -7.51
CA GLN A 233 -23.52 -7.56 -6.86
C GLN A 233 -23.74 -6.03 -6.71
N TYR A 234 -22.68 -5.25 -6.82
CA TYR A 234 -22.68 -3.80 -6.59
C TYR A 234 -22.34 -3.00 -7.85
N ILE A 235 -21.48 -3.55 -8.73
CA ILE A 235 -20.97 -2.86 -9.91
C ILE A 235 -20.86 -3.79 -11.10
N PRO A 236 -21.07 -3.29 -12.34
CA PRO A 236 -20.78 -4.06 -13.55
C PRO A 236 -19.28 -4.42 -13.63
N LEU A 237 -18.97 -5.72 -13.83
CA LEU A 237 -17.57 -6.18 -13.92
C LEU A 237 -16.78 -5.56 -15.06
N GLN A 238 -17.45 -5.09 -16.13
CA GLN A 238 -16.79 -4.38 -17.21
C GLN A 238 -16.08 -3.11 -16.72
N TYR A 239 -16.58 -2.40 -15.70
CA TYR A 239 -15.94 -1.21 -15.16
C TYR A 239 -14.64 -1.56 -14.43
N LEU A 240 -14.62 -2.66 -13.67
CA LEU A 240 -13.37 -3.16 -13.07
C LEU A 240 -12.34 -3.54 -14.14
N GLN A 241 -12.78 -4.14 -15.24
CA GLN A 241 -11.88 -4.50 -16.35
C GLN A 241 -11.31 -3.26 -17.04
N GLU A 242 -12.10 -2.21 -17.21
CA GLU A 242 -11.66 -0.94 -17.79
C GLU A 242 -10.68 -0.22 -16.86
N ILE A 243 -10.97 -0.15 -15.57
CA ILE A 243 -10.06 0.39 -14.54
C ILE A 243 -8.73 -0.39 -14.53
N ARG A 244 -8.79 -1.74 -14.54
CA ARG A 244 -7.59 -2.58 -14.60
C ARG A 244 -6.74 -2.28 -15.84
N ARG A 245 -7.34 -2.24 -17.03
CA ARG A 245 -6.63 -1.93 -18.29
C ARG A 245 -5.99 -0.54 -18.25
N TRP A 246 -6.71 0.45 -17.68
CA TRP A 246 -6.15 1.77 -17.49
C TRP A 246 -4.90 1.75 -16.61
N TRP A 247 -4.95 1.02 -15.48
CA TRP A 247 -3.80 0.86 -14.59
C TRP A 247 -2.65 0.11 -15.27
N GLU A 248 -2.92 -0.99 -15.95
CA GLU A 248 -1.91 -1.76 -16.72
C GLU A 248 -1.16 -0.85 -17.70
N GLU A 249 -1.87 0.00 -18.43
CA GLU A 249 -1.24 0.93 -19.37
C GLU A 249 -0.51 2.07 -18.67
N ARG A 250 -1.12 2.65 -17.65
CA ARG A 250 -0.55 3.79 -16.92
C ARG A 250 0.73 3.44 -16.16
N LEU A 251 0.78 2.23 -15.58
CA LEU A 251 1.93 1.75 -14.81
C LEU A 251 3.18 1.53 -15.69
N LYS A 252 3.06 1.28 -16.98
CA LYS A 252 4.20 1.16 -17.91
C LYS A 252 5.07 2.43 -17.96
N GLY A 253 4.50 3.58 -17.67
CA GLY A 253 5.19 4.86 -17.68
C GLY A 253 6.02 5.17 -16.43
N PHE A 254 6.09 4.25 -15.44
CA PHE A 254 6.85 4.47 -14.23
C PHE A 254 8.17 3.71 -14.22
N ASP A 255 9.25 4.39 -13.86
CA ASP A 255 10.56 3.76 -13.60
C ASP A 255 10.54 3.10 -12.21
N TYR A 256 9.94 1.92 -12.13
CA TYR A 256 9.84 1.13 -10.91
C TYR A 256 9.94 -0.35 -11.24
N GLU A 257 10.62 -1.11 -10.39
CA GLU A 257 10.68 -2.56 -10.42
C GLU A 257 10.17 -3.12 -9.09
N GLY A 258 9.21 -4.03 -9.15
CA GLY A 258 8.66 -4.70 -7.99
C GLY A 258 7.12 -4.66 -7.92
N PRO A 259 6.54 -5.05 -6.78
CA PRO A 259 5.10 -5.09 -6.60
C PRO A 259 4.51 -3.68 -6.41
N VAL A 260 3.30 -3.50 -6.92
CA VAL A 260 2.49 -2.29 -6.75
C VAL A 260 1.06 -2.68 -6.43
N GLY A 261 0.53 -2.21 -5.31
CA GLY A 261 -0.87 -2.36 -4.93
C GLY A 261 -1.63 -1.04 -5.09
N ILE A 262 -2.78 -1.10 -5.77
CA ILE A 262 -3.66 0.06 -5.95
C ILE A 262 -4.88 -0.13 -5.06
N ASP A 263 -4.89 0.55 -3.91
CA ASP A 263 -6.03 0.52 -3.00
C ASP A 263 -7.20 1.30 -3.59
N MET A 264 -8.36 0.69 -3.59
CA MET A 264 -9.61 1.19 -4.12
C MET A 264 -10.73 1.05 -3.08
N MET A 265 -11.83 1.70 -3.33
CA MET A 265 -13.00 1.61 -2.46
C MET A 265 -14.26 1.43 -3.29
N LEU A 266 -15.06 0.45 -2.94
CA LEU A 266 -16.47 0.40 -3.30
C LEU A 266 -17.23 1.24 -2.27
N ALA A 267 -17.94 2.24 -2.75
CA ALA A 267 -18.76 3.13 -1.94
C ALA A 267 -20.20 3.13 -2.45
N GLN A 268 -21.13 3.67 -1.67
CA GLN A 268 -22.53 3.87 -2.13
C GLN A 268 -22.61 4.80 -3.35
N GLU A 269 -21.63 5.70 -3.47
CA GLU A 269 -21.52 6.67 -4.58
C GLU A 269 -20.90 6.06 -5.85
N GLY A 270 -20.36 4.85 -5.79
CA GLY A 270 -19.69 4.18 -6.90
C GLY A 270 -18.32 3.61 -6.54
N ILE A 271 -17.41 3.55 -7.50
CA ILE A 271 -16.04 3.08 -7.34
C ILE A 271 -15.11 4.29 -7.16
N CYS A 272 -14.36 4.34 -6.06
CA CYS A 272 -13.16 5.17 -5.98
C CYS A 272 -11.96 4.34 -6.44
N PRO A 273 -11.43 4.58 -7.66
CA PRO A 273 -10.48 3.69 -8.31
C PRO A 273 -9.02 3.94 -7.92
N CYS A 274 -8.78 4.85 -6.97
CA CYS A 274 -7.46 5.12 -6.42
C CYS A 274 -7.59 5.85 -5.07
N ILE A 275 -7.42 5.12 -3.99
CA ILE A 275 -7.30 5.66 -2.62
C ILE A 275 -5.83 5.85 -2.26
N GLU A 276 -4.99 4.88 -2.64
CA GLU A 276 -3.56 4.87 -2.38
C GLU A 276 -2.84 4.01 -3.41
N VAL A 277 -1.61 4.38 -3.75
CA VAL A 277 -0.71 3.55 -4.57
C VAL A 277 0.46 3.12 -3.70
N ASN A 278 0.53 1.82 -3.46
CA ASN A 278 1.54 1.18 -2.61
C ASN A 278 2.68 0.66 -3.48
N TRP A 279 3.79 1.38 -3.56
CA TRP A 279 5.00 1.00 -4.32
C TRP A 279 5.88 0.05 -3.50
N ARG A 280 5.29 -1.07 -3.10
CA ARG A 280 5.85 -2.09 -2.23
C ARG A 280 4.93 -3.31 -2.15
N TRP A 281 5.39 -4.34 -1.45
CA TRP A 281 4.50 -5.43 -1.05
C TRP A 281 3.30 -4.93 -0.24
N THR A 282 2.19 -5.60 -0.44
CA THR A 282 0.94 -5.40 0.29
C THR A 282 0.43 -6.72 0.84
N MET A 283 -0.36 -6.69 1.90
CA MET A 283 -1.07 -7.88 2.35
C MET A 283 -2.09 -8.36 1.31
N GLY A 284 -2.53 -7.47 0.42
CA GLY A 284 -3.38 -7.80 -0.72
C GLY A 284 -2.66 -8.74 -1.69
N LEU A 285 -1.43 -8.41 -2.12
CA LEU A 285 -0.63 -9.28 -2.97
C LEU A 285 -0.33 -10.62 -2.28
N VAL A 286 0.03 -10.60 -1.00
CA VAL A 286 0.24 -11.84 -0.22
C VAL A 286 -1.01 -12.71 -0.25
N SER A 287 -2.21 -12.12 -0.07
CA SER A 287 -3.48 -12.87 -0.13
C SER A 287 -3.73 -13.51 -1.50
N CYS A 288 -3.32 -12.86 -2.59
CA CYS A 288 -3.42 -13.42 -3.94
C CYS A 288 -2.49 -14.64 -4.10
N LEU A 289 -1.21 -14.52 -3.70
CA LEU A 289 -0.24 -15.61 -3.78
C LEU A 289 -0.64 -16.81 -2.92
N VAL A 290 -1.14 -16.57 -1.72
CA VAL A 290 -1.64 -17.62 -0.81
C VAL A 290 -2.86 -18.32 -1.41
N ALA A 291 -3.75 -17.60 -2.08
CA ALA A 291 -4.89 -18.17 -2.78
C ALA A 291 -4.48 -19.05 -3.97
N GLU A 292 -3.43 -18.68 -4.70
CA GLU A 292 -2.86 -19.49 -5.80
C GLU A 292 -2.32 -20.85 -5.29
N GLN A 293 -1.88 -20.89 -4.03
CA GLN A 293 -1.45 -22.13 -3.36
C GLN A 293 -2.63 -23.00 -2.88
N GLY A 294 -3.87 -22.58 -3.13
CA GLY A 294 -5.08 -23.30 -2.70
C GLY A 294 -5.42 -23.13 -1.21
N ARG A 295 -4.81 -22.19 -0.51
CA ARG A 295 -5.14 -21.86 0.87
C ARG A 295 -6.24 -20.78 0.86
N TYR A 296 -7.42 -21.10 1.35
CA TYR A 296 -8.58 -20.21 1.33
C TYR A 296 -9.08 -19.94 2.74
N GLY A 297 -9.58 -18.72 2.98
CA GLY A 297 -10.07 -18.33 4.27
C GLY A 297 -9.98 -16.83 4.53
N ARG A 298 -9.82 -16.46 5.77
CA ARG A 298 -9.52 -15.10 6.22
C ARG A 298 -8.05 -15.01 6.62
N MET A 299 -7.28 -14.22 5.91
CA MET A 299 -5.91 -13.89 6.32
C MET A 299 -5.96 -12.73 7.30
N VAL A 300 -5.36 -12.93 8.47
CA VAL A 300 -5.31 -11.94 9.55
C VAL A 300 -3.87 -11.69 9.98
N VAL A 301 -3.62 -10.46 10.41
CA VAL A 301 -2.41 -10.09 11.15
C VAL A 301 -2.89 -9.38 12.41
N GLU A 302 -2.71 -10.03 13.53
CA GLU A 302 -3.30 -9.60 14.79
C GLU A 302 -2.25 -9.37 15.87
N TYR A 303 -2.58 -8.49 16.81
CA TYR A 303 -1.81 -8.27 18.03
C TYR A 303 -2.63 -8.74 19.23
N ILE A 304 -2.34 -9.94 19.70
CA ILE A 304 -3.11 -10.61 20.76
C ILE A 304 -2.16 -10.99 21.90
N TYR A 305 -2.57 -10.72 23.13
CA TYR A 305 -1.79 -11.04 24.36
C TYR A 305 -0.34 -10.52 24.34
N GLY A 306 -0.10 -9.39 23.66
CA GLY A 306 1.23 -8.78 23.60
C GLY A 306 2.13 -9.27 22.47
N HIS A 307 1.62 -10.11 21.57
CA HIS A 307 2.36 -10.71 20.44
C HIS A 307 1.65 -10.51 19.11
N TYR A 308 2.42 -10.40 18.02
CA TYR A 308 1.91 -10.44 16.67
C TYR A 308 1.84 -11.86 16.15
N SER A 309 0.76 -12.18 15.48
CA SER A 309 0.57 -13.40 14.71
C SER A 309 0.09 -13.08 13.29
N ALA A 310 0.35 -13.98 12.36
CA ALA A 310 -0.20 -13.94 11.01
C ALA A 310 -0.66 -15.36 10.63
N GLU A 311 -1.89 -15.48 10.18
CA GLU A 311 -2.45 -16.78 9.80
C GLU A 311 -3.53 -16.66 8.73
N VAL A 312 -3.87 -17.78 8.11
CA VAL A 312 -5.02 -17.93 7.22
C VAL A 312 -6.00 -18.87 7.90
N GLU A 313 -7.03 -18.30 8.49
CA GLU A 313 -8.13 -19.02 9.13
C GLU A 313 -9.06 -19.56 8.06
N ALA A 314 -9.32 -20.88 8.02
CA ALA A 314 -10.32 -21.45 7.14
C ALA A 314 -11.72 -20.94 7.52
N PHE A 315 -12.57 -20.71 6.51
CA PHE A 315 -13.99 -20.48 6.78
C PHE A 315 -14.60 -21.78 7.34
N GLY A 316 -15.20 -21.71 8.51
CA GLY A 316 -15.87 -22.84 9.15
C GLY A 316 -17.18 -23.25 8.42
#